data_238a622cf1928e629b41fc2644b323d8
#
_entry.id   238a622cf1928e629b41fc2644b323d8
#
_cell.length_a   1.000
_cell.length_b   1.000
_cell.length_c   1.000
_cell.angle_alpha   90.00
_cell.angle_beta   90.00
_cell.angle_gamma   90.00
#
_symmetry.space_group_name_H-M   'P 1'
#
loop_
_entity.id
_entity.type
_entity.pdbx_description
1 polymer ?
#
loop_
_entity_poly.entity_id
_entity_poly.type
_entity_poly.pdbx_seq_one_letter_code
_entity_poly.pdbx_strand_id
1 'polypeptide(L)'
;MITEYKEVLGNSKFVYLWMSQLFSQLTINVTNFLFLLKLFSLTGSTIATSLLWISYALPVILVGPLAAATVDMFDRRSMLMLTNFLQALSIFLYALLKNPSIFLVYGLAMTYSFLNQFYVPAEAASLPSVVPKKNLPQANSIFFLTQQGSLAIGFAIAGLLNHFLGFSTSLFIGAGFLFLAFVSVSFLPRLKPLEELPKNFEEGLGDFFSRLVEGYRLIKSNRMVLSPLILLLGLQVCLAVIAVNVPKIVQDVLGLSANVGMAFIAFSAGLGAGTGAILLSKLIKVGWRKKRMIDNFLLSLGIFMLLFIFTSGGFLGPLNIFVSFLTIFFMGLSFIGVIIPAQTFLQEKIPGGFRGRVFGNYWFLATIITIFPVLFAGTIAELFGIKLMFMLIGAIVVLVSFFSRRWGQNYLEEGAFNGL
;
A
#
# COMPACT_ATOMS: atom_id res chain seq x y z
N MET A 1 -6.59 -4.08 27.30
CA MET A 1 -6.56 -4.11 25.82
C MET A 1 -7.89 -3.67 25.19
N ILE A 2 -9.03 -4.35 25.42
CA ILE A 2 -10.35 -3.95 24.85
C ILE A 2 -10.78 -2.56 25.37
N THR A 3 -10.53 -2.27 26.63
CA THR A 3 -10.86 -1.01 27.28
C THR A 3 -10.11 0.19 26.66
N GLU A 4 -8.85 0.01 26.28
CA GLU A 4 -8.01 1.04 25.66
C GLU A 4 -8.48 1.39 24.24
N TYR A 5 -8.91 0.39 23.44
CA TYR A 5 -9.53 0.64 22.14
C TYR A 5 -10.87 1.36 22.27
N LYS A 6 -11.67 1.03 23.30
CA LYS A 6 -12.91 1.78 23.59
C LYS A 6 -12.64 3.23 23.95
N GLU A 7 -11.57 3.52 24.70
CA GLU A 7 -11.17 4.88 25.04
C GLU A 7 -10.79 5.69 23.80
N VAL A 8 -10.05 5.09 22.85
CA VAL A 8 -9.69 5.72 21.58
C VAL A 8 -10.91 5.97 20.70
N LEU A 9 -11.77 4.97 20.53
CA LEU A 9 -13.01 5.08 19.75
C LEU A 9 -14.07 5.97 20.40
N GLY A 10 -14.02 6.18 21.71
CA GLY A 10 -14.83 7.14 22.43
C GLY A 10 -14.41 8.61 22.27
N ASN A 11 -13.21 8.84 21.72
CA ASN A 11 -12.71 10.18 21.44
C ASN A 11 -13.24 10.70 20.10
N SER A 12 -14.19 11.62 20.11
CA SER A 12 -14.82 12.16 18.90
C SER A 12 -13.81 12.77 17.93
N LYS A 13 -12.76 13.44 18.42
CA LYS A 13 -11.71 14.03 17.56
C LYS A 13 -10.94 12.95 16.80
N PHE A 14 -10.62 11.84 17.47
CA PHE A 14 -10.01 10.69 16.82
C PHE A 14 -10.95 10.08 15.77
N VAL A 15 -12.22 9.91 16.10
CA VAL A 15 -13.22 9.33 15.18
C VAL A 15 -13.36 10.19 13.93
N TYR A 16 -13.41 11.53 14.05
CA TYR A 16 -13.47 12.41 12.87
C TYR A 16 -12.22 12.25 11.98
N LEU A 17 -11.03 12.21 12.56
CA LEU A 17 -9.80 11.99 11.79
C LEU A 17 -9.77 10.60 11.16
N TRP A 18 -10.17 9.57 11.89
CA TRP A 18 -10.22 8.19 11.42
C TRP A 18 -11.25 7.97 10.30
N MET A 19 -12.43 8.57 10.39
CA MET A 19 -13.43 8.52 9.30
C MET A 19 -12.91 9.17 8.03
N SER A 20 -12.18 10.29 8.16
CA SER A 20 -11.51 10.91 7.00
C SER A 20 -10.52 9.93 6.35
N GLN A 21 -9.68 9.26 7.16
CA GLN A 21 -8.75 8.25 6.65
C GLN A 21 -9.47 7.10 5.98
N LEU A 22 -10.52 6.56 6.61
CA LEU A 22 -11.29 5.43 6.09
C LEU A 22 -11.86 5.73 4.71
N PHE A 23 -12.54 6.87 4.56
CA PHE A 23 -13.15 7.26 3.28
C PHE A 23 -12.09 7.60 2.22
N SER A 24 -11.00 8.28 2.60
CA SER A 24 -9.90 8.58 1.68
C SER A 24 -9.20 7.30 1.20
N GLN A 25 -8.90 6.36 2.10
CA GLN A 25 -8.26 5.09 1.77
C GLN A 25 -9.16 4.18 0.91
N LEU A 26 -10.45 4.12 1.19
CA LEU A 26 -11.39 3.40 0.35
C LEU A 26 -11.44 4.01 -1.05
N THR A 27 -11.54 5.34 -1.15
CA THR A 27 -11.62 6.03 -2.44
C THR A 27 -10.38 5.80 -3.28
N ILE A 28 -9.17 5.95 -2.72
CA ILE A 28 -7.95 5.75 -3.52
C ILE A 28 -7.84 4.32 -4.05
N ASN A 29 -8.18 3.32 -3.23
CA ASN A 29 -8.11 1.93 -3.65
C ASN A 29 -9.18 1.59 -4.71
N VAL A 30 -10.41 2.07 -4.54
CA VAL A 30 -11.47 1.92 -5.55
C VAL A 30 -11.08 2.61 -6.85
N THR A 31 -10.61 3.86 -6.79
CA THR A 31 -10.25 4.65 -7.97
C THR A 31 -9.06 4.05 -8.71
N ASN A 32 -8.03 3.57 -7.99
CA ASN A 32 -6.88 2.90 -8.59
C ASN A 32 -7.30 1.65 -9.39
N PHE A 33 -8.18 0.85 -8.81
CA PHE A 33 -8.73 -0.31 -9.50
C PHE A 33 -9.51 0.08 -10.76
N LEU A 34 -10.39 1.06 -10.64
CA LEU A 34 -11.20 1.54 -11.76
C LEU A 34 -10.32 2.09 -12.90
N PHE A 35 -9.25 2.80 -12.57
CA PHE A 35 -8.30 3.32 -13.56
C PHE A 35 -7.54 2.20 -14.27
N LEU A 36 -7.02 1.21 -13.52
CA LEU A 36 -6.39 0.03 -14.12
C LEU A 36 -7.35 -0.66 -15.09
N LEU A 37 -8.59 -0.89 -14.66
CA LEU A 37 -9.61 -1.52 -15.49
C LEU A 37 -9.92 -0.70 -16.75
N LYS A 38 -10.12 0.61 -16.59
CA LYS A 38 -10.45 1.52 -17.70
C LYS A 38 -9.33 1.59 -18.71
N LEU A 39 -8.07 1.76 -18.25
CA LEU A 39 -6.91 1.82 -19.12
C LEU A 39 -6.74 0.52 -19.90
N PHE A 40 -6.84 -0.61 -19.22
CA PHE A 40 -6.71 -1.92 -19.88
C PHE A 40 -7.86 -2.18 -20.86
N SER A 41 -9.10 -1.85 -20.52
CA SER A 41 -10.26 -2.02 -21.41
C SER A 41 -10.20 -1.16 -22.67
N LEU A 42 -9.57 0.01 -22.61
CA LEU A 42 -9.41 0.92 -23.75
C LEU A 42 -8.21 0.55 -24.65
N THR A 43 -7.15 0.00 -24.08
CA THR A 43 -5.87 -0.17 -24.80
C THR A 43 -5.49 -1.63 -25.02
N GLY A 44 -5.98 -2.55 -24.21
CA GLY A 44 -5.50 -3.94 -24.14
C GLY A 44 -4.04 -4.05 -23.67
N SER A 45 -3.39 -2.94 -23.26
CA SER A 45 -1.96 -2.83 -23.00
C SER A 45 -1.64 -2.79 -21.51
N THR A 46 -0.73 -3.66 -21.09
CA THR A 46 -0.15 -3.63 -19.75
C THR A 46 0.87 -2.51 -19.58
N ILE A 47 1.44 -2.00 -20.67
CA ILE A 47 2.28 -0.81 -20.64
C ILE A 47 1.44 0.41 -20.22
N ALA A 48 0.23 0.55 -20.78
CA ALA A 48 -0.68 1.63 -20.37
C ALA A 48 -1.03 1.57 -18.87
N THR A 49 -1.29 0.38 -18.32
CA THR A 49 -1.52 0.22 -16.88
C THR A 49 -0.26 0.49 -16.05
N SER A 50 0.92 0.17 -16.57
CA SER A 50 2.20 0.48 -15.90
C SER A 50 2.49 1.98 -15.86
N LEU A 51 2.13 2.74 -16.91
CA LEU A 51 2.25 4.21 -16.93
C LEU A 51 1.40 4.90 -15.87
N LEU A 52 0.31 4.27 -15.41
CA LEU A 52 -0.47 4.79 -14.28
C LEU A 52 0.37 4.88 -13.00
N TRP A 53 1.23 3.90 -12.73
CA TRP A 53 2.13 3.91 -11.58
C TRP A 53 3.15 5.05 -11.65
N ILE A 54 3.62 5.38 -12.85
CA ILE A 54 4.49 6.55 -13.05
C ILE A 54 3.74 7.83 -12.75
N SER A 55 2.48 7.94 -13.18
CA SER A 55 1.63 9.08 -12.89
C SER A 55 1.45 9.29 -11.38
N TYR A 56 1.39 8.23 -10.58
CA TYR A 56 1.40 8.33 -9.12
C TYR A 56 2.79 8.63 -8.55
N ALA A 57 3.86 8.03 -9.09
CA ALA A 57 5.20 8.15 -8.55
C ALA A 57 5.83 9.54 -8.79
N LEU A 58 5.52 10.18 -9.92
CA LEU A 58 6.06 11.50 -10.27
C LEU A 58 5.81 12.56 -9.19
N PRO A 59 4.58 12.81 -8.72
CA PRO A 59 4.35 13.77 -7.64
C PRO A 59 5.01 13.37 -6.31
N VAL A 60 5.12 12.07 -6.01
CA VAL A 60 5.81 11.60 -4.79
C VAL A 60 7.26 12.04 -4.79
N ILE A 61 7.96 11.88 -5.93
CA ILE A 61 9.39 12.20 -6.05
C ILE A 61 9.61 13.71 -6.10
N LEU A 62 8.80 14.42 -6.89
CA LEU A 62 9.02 15.85 -7.15
C LEU A 62 8.49 16.75 -6.03
N VAL A 63 7.37 16.36 -5.44
CA VAL A 63 6.62 17.23 -4.51
C VAL A 63 6.64 16.71 -3.08
N GLY A 64 6.85 15.41 -2.87
CA GLY A 64 6.81 14.81 -1.52
C GLY A 64 7.66 15.53 -0.49
N PRO A 65 8.94 15.84 -0.75
CA PRO A 65 9.80 16.60 0.15
C PRO A 65 9.26 18.01 0.46
N LEU A 66 8.79 18.71 -0.57
CA LEU A 66 8.22 20.05 -0.46
C LEU A 66 6.92 20.05 0.35
N ALA A 67 6.05 19.07 0.09
CA ALA A 67 4.79 18.93 0.78
C ALA A 67 4.97 18.64 2.27
N ALA A 68 5.91 17.77 2.63
CA ALA A 68 6.21 17.47 4.03
C ALA A 68 6.67 18.72 4.79
N ALA A 69 7.56 19.53 4.22
CA ALA A 69 7.98 20.80 4.81
C ALA A 69 6.81 21.80 4.94
N THR A 70 5.94 21.85 3.92
CA THR A 70 4.80 22.76 3.89
C THR A 70 3.76 22.42 4.97
N VAL A 71 3.50 21.14 5.23
CA VAL A 71 2.50 20.69 6.21
C VAL A 71 2.87 21.14 7.64
N ASP A 72 4.14 21.24 7.96
CA ASP A 72 4.58 21.72 9.27
C ASP A 72 4.36 23.23 9.46
N MET A 73 4.19 23.99 8.35
CA MET A 73 3.98 25.44 8.35
C MET A 73 2.50 25.88 8.40
N PHE A 74 1.56 24.98 8.13
CA PHE A 74 0.13 25.31 8.02
C PHE A 74 -0.74 24.58 9.05
N ASP A 75 -1.96 25.09 9.26
CA ASP A 75 -2.97 24.38 10.05
C ASP A 75 -3.35 23.06 9.37
N ARG A 76 -3.05 21.95 10.05
CA ARG A 76 -3.23 20.59 9.55
C ARG A 76 -4.68 20.27 9.22
N ARG A 77 -5.64 20.79 10.00
CA ARG A 77 -7.07 20.66 9.70
C ARG A 77 -7.40 21.27 8.34
N SER A 78 -6.95 22.51 8.12
CA SER A 78 -7.20 23.21 6.85
C SER A 78 -6.57 22.49 5.65
N MET A 79 -5.36 21.93 5.85
CA MET A 79 -4.70 21.13 4.83
C MET A 79 -5.47 19.85 4.48
N LEU A 80 -5.92 19.10 5.49
CA LEU A 80 -6.75 17.90 5.30
C LEU A 80 -8.09 18.23 4.62
N MET A 81 -8.73 19.32 5.01
CA MET A 81 -9.97 19.78 4.36
C MET A 81 -9.74 20.13 2.88
N LEU A 82 -8.73 20.94 2.60
CA LEU A 82 -8.44 21.40 1.24
C LEU A 82 -8.10 20.23 0.32
N THR A 83 -7.25 19.31 0.77
CA THR A 83 -6.85 18.15 -0.02
C THR A 83 -8.01 17.20 -0.29
N ASN A 84 -8.81 16.85 0.71
CA ASN A 84 -9.99 16.00 0.53
C ASN A 84 -11.01 16.65 -0.42
N PHE A 85 -11.25 17.95 -0.28
CA PHE A 85 -12.17 18.69 -1.15
C PHE A 85 -11.69 18.74 -2.61
N LEU A 86 -10.42 19.09 -2.84
CA LEU A 86 -9.86 19.14 -4.19
C LEU A 86 -9.78 17.75 -4.84
N GLN A 87 -9.48 16.70 -4.07
CA GLN A 87 -9.54 15.32 -4.57
C GLN A 87 -10.97 14.92 -4.92
N ALA A 88 -11.95 15.24 -4.07
CA ALA A 88 -13.36 14.98 -4.37
C ALA A 88 -13.81 15.71 -5.64
N LEU A 89 -13.48 16.99 -5.75
CA LEU A 89 -13.83 17.82 -6.90
C LEU A 89 -13.20 17.30 -8.19
N SER A 90 -11.92 16.93 -8.16
CA SER A 90 -11.22 16.41 -9.36
C SER A 90 -11.83 15.10 -9.86
N ILE A 91 -12.15 14.15 -8.97
CA ILE A 91 -12.83 12.90 -9.34
C ILE A 91 -14.26 13.18 -9.84
N PHE A 92 -14.99 14.06 -9.17
CA PHE A 92 -16.35 14.44 -9.54
C PHE A 92 -16.39 15.06 -10.95
N LEU A 93 -15.52 16.04 -11.23
CA LEU A 93 -15.45 16.68 -12.55
C LEU A 93 -15.07 15.66 -13.64
N TYR A 94 -14.14 14.76 -13.36
CA TYR A 94 -13.79 13.69 -14.30
C TYR A 94 -14.97 12.74 -14.56
N ALA A 95 -15.73 12.38 -13.52
CA ALA A 95 -16.89 11.49 -13.64
C ALA A 95 -18.03 12.05 -14.50
N LEU A 96 -18.10 13.38 -14.65
CA LEU A 96 -19.06 14.06 -15.53
C LEU A 96 -18.72 13.90 -17.03
N LEU A 97 -17.47 13.57 -17.36
CA LEU A 97 -17.05 13.44 -18.75
C LEU A 97 -17.59 12.17 -19.37
N LYS A 98 -18.32 12.26 -20.48
CA LYS A 98 -18.92 11.10 -21.15
C LYS A 98 -17.88 10.15 -21.78
N ASN A 99 -16.85 10.71 -22.42
CA ASN A 99 -15.78 9.96 -23.09
C ASN A 99 -14.40 10.57 -22.78
N PRO A 100 -13.91 10.43 -21.55
CA PRO A 100 -12.62 10.99 -21.20
C PRO A 100 -11.48 10.29 -21.96
N SER A 101 -10.54 11.11 -22.44
CA SER A 101 -9.34 10.57 -23.08
C SER A 101 -8.46 9.83 -22.06
N ILE A 102 -7.65 8.91 -22.55
CA ILE A 102 -6.70 8.14 -21.71
C ILE A 102 -5.73 9.08 -20.95
N PHE A 103 -5.35 10.20 -21.54
CA PHE A 103 -4.47 11.19 -20.92
C PHE A 103 -5.09 11.84 -19.69
N LEU A 104 -6.41 12.01 -19.68
CA LEU A 104 -7.13 12.54 -18.51
C LEU A 104 -7.13 11.57 -17.33
N VAL A 105 -7.08 10.24 -17.58
CA VAL A 105 -6.91 9.24 -16.49
C VAL A 105 -5.57 9.45 -15.81
N TYR A 106 -4.48 9.58 -16.57
CA TYR A 106 -3.15 9.85 -16.03
C TYR A 106 -3.08 11.21 -15.33
N GLY A 107 -3.67 12.25 -15.95
CA GLY A 107 -3.74 13.59 -15.35
C GLY A 107 -4.49 13.59 -14.01
N LEU A 108 -5.60 12.87 -13.91
CA LEU A 108 -6.35 12.74 -12.66
C LEU A 108 -5.55 11.96 -11.61
N ALA A 109 -4.87 10.87 -12.00
CA ALA A 109 -3.99 10.13 -11.12
C ALA A 109 -2.83 10.99 -10.58
N MET A 110 -2.21 11.80 -11.44
CA MET A 110 -1.17 12.76 -11.04
C MET A 110 -1.72 13.82 -10.07
N THR A 111 -2.89 14.40 -10.37
CA THR A 111 -3.53 15.40 -9.51
C THR A 111 -3.87 14.81 -8.14
N TYR A 112 -4.44 13.61 -8.12
CA TYR A 112 -4.74 12.91 -6.88
C TYR A 112 -3.47 12.63 -6.07
N SER A 113 -2.42 12.10 -6.71
CA SER A 113 -1.14 11.83 -6.07
C SER A 113 -0.48 13.11 -5.54
N PHE A 114 -0.52 14.20 -6.32
CA PHE A 114 -0.02 15.50 -5.89
C PHE A 114 -0.68 15.97 -4.59
N LEU A 115 -2.01 15.95 -4.53
CA LEU A 115 -2.77 16.35 -3.34
C LEU A 115 -2.50 15.40 -2.15
N ASN A 116 -2.28 14.12 -2.44
CA ASN A 116 -1.99 13.12 -1.42
C ASN A 116 -0.62 13.33 -0.74
N GLN A 117 0.35 14.00 -1.42
CA GLN A 117 1.62 14.35 -0.79
C GLN A 117 1.45 15.34 0.39
N PHE A 118 0.41 16.15 0.36
CA PHE A 118 0.06 17.05 1.48
C PHE A 118 -0.86 16.37 2.50
N TYR A 119 -1.78 15.51 2.03
CA TYR A 119 -2.73 14.81 2.90
C TYR A 119 -2.03 13.88 3.89
N VAL A 120 -1.16 12.98 3.40
CA VAL A 120 -0.55 11.92 4.23
C VAL A 120 0.27 12.46 5.40
N PRO A 121 1.21 13.43 5.22
CA PRO A 121 1.93 13.98 6.35
C PRO A 121 1.04 14.82 7.28
N ALA A 122 0.03 15.52 6.75
CA ALA A 122 -0.94 16.26 7.58
C ALA A 122 -1.76 15.32 8.46
N GLU A 123 -2.21 14.17 7.94
CA GLU A 123 -2.91 13.13 8.68
C GLU A 123 -2.04 12.54 9.77
N ALA A 124 -0.82 12.10 9.44
CA ALA A 124 0.12 11.52 10.38
C ALA A 124 0.49 12.48 11.53
N ALA A 125 0.70 13.76 11.20
CA ALA A 125 1.02 14.79 12.19
C ALA A 125 -0.20 15.22 13.02
N SER A 126 -1.43 15.00 12.56
CA SER A 126 -2.66 15.31 13.28
C SER A 126 -2.96 14.30 14.39
N LEU A 127 -2.58 13.04 14.22
CA LEU A 127 -2.91 11.96 15.15
C LEU A 127 -2.43 12.22 16.59
N PRO A 128 -1.16 12.64 16.86
CA PRO A 128 -0.70 12.97 18.21
C PRO A 128 -1.38 14.19 18.83
N SER A 129 -2.03 15.03 18.01
CA SER A 129 -2.74 16.23 18.48
C SER A 129 -4.16 15.93 18.93
N VAL A 130 -4.74 14.81 18.49
CA VAL A 130 -6.14 14.45 18.82
C VAL A 130 -6.22 13.28 19.79
N VAL A 131 -5.13 12.53 20.03
CA VAL A 131 -5.09 11.34 20.88
C VAL A 131 -4.06 11.54 22.00
N PRO A 132 -4.40 11.23 23.27
CA PRO A 132 -3.42 11.22 24.38
C PRO A 132 -2.23 10.28 24.07
N LYS A 133 -1.03 10.68 24.51
CA LYS A 133 0.22 9.91 24.25
C LYS A 133 0.12 8.43 24.64
N LYS A 134 -0.57 8.11 25.74
CA LYS A 134 -0.77 6.73 26.23
C LYS A 134 -1.54 5.86 25.24
N ASN A 135 -2.43 6.44 24.43
CA ASN A 135 -3.34 5.74 23.50
C ASN A 135 -2.86 5.78 22.04
N LEU A 136 -1.72 6.43 21.74
CA LEU A 136 -1.15 6.50 20.39
C LEU A 136 -0.87 5.13 19.77
N PRO A 137 -0.35 4.11 20.49
CA PRO A 137 -0.16 2.79 19.92
C PRO A 137 -1.45 2.15 19.37
N GLN A 138 -2.57 2.29 20.12
CA GLN A 138 -3.87 1.75 19.73
C GLN A 138 -4.45 2.53 18.54
N ALA A 139 -4.33 3.86 18.55
CA ALA A 139 -4.77 4.72 17.44
C ALA A 139 -4.01 4.41 16.14
N ASN A 140 -2.68 4.27 16.20
CA ASN A 140 -1.86 3.85 15.06
C ASN A 140 -2.23 2.45 14.57
N SER A 141 -2.58 1.52 15.47
CA SER A 141 -3.03 0.19 15.09
C SER A 141 -4.34 0.23 14.31
N ILE A 142 -5.31 1.07 14.71
CA ILE A 142 -6.57 1.27 13.99
C ILE A 142 -6.28 1.86 12.60
N PHE A 143 -5.42 2.87 12.50
CA PHE A 143 -5.03 3.49 11.24
C PHE A 143 -4.38 2.47 10.29
N PHE A 144 -3.45 1.68 10.79
CA PHE A 144 -2.81 0.63 10.00
C PHE A 144 -3.81 -0.43 9.52
N LEU A 145 -4.70 -0.90 10.40
CA LEU A 145 -5.75 -1.86 10.04
C LEU A 145 -6.70 -1.29 8.99
N THR A 146 -7.05 -0.01 9.11
CA THR A 146 -7.88 0.69 8.13
C THR A 146 -7.18 0.76 6.78
N GLN A 147 -5.90 1.12 6.74
CA GLN A 147 -5.12 1.20 5.51
C GLN A 147 -5.05 -0.15 4.79
N GLN A 148 -4.69 -1.22 5.52
CA GLN A 148 -4.59 -2.57 4.93
C GLN A 148 -5.95 -3.16 4.59
N GLY A 149 -6.95 -2.96 5.44
CA GLY A 149 -8.33 -3.38 5.19
C GLY A 149 -8.95 -2.68 3.99
N SER A 150 -8.74 -1.37 3.87
CA SER A 150 -9.23 -0.58 2.74
C SER A 150 -8.60 -0.99 1.41
N LEU A 151 -7.36 -1.47 1.40
CA LEU A 151 -6.74 -2.02 0.19
C LEU A 151 -7.52 -3.24 -0.31
N ALA A 152 -7.72 -4.24 0.54
CA ALA A 152 -8.41 -5.48 0.17
C ALA A 152 -9.90 -5.24 -0.17
N ILE A 153 -10.60 -4.50 0.70
CA ILE A 153 -12.03 -4.19 0.56
C ILE A 153 -12.26 -3.26 -0.63
N GLY A 154 -11.41 -2.24 -0.82
CA GLY A 154 -11.54 -1.26 -1.89
C GLY A 154 -11.43 -1.90 -3.27
N PHE A 155 -10.47 -2.78 -3.48
CA PHE A 155 -10.33 -3.53 -4.74
C PHE A 155 -11.52 -4.46 -4.99
N ALA A 156 -11.99 -5.18 -3.96
CA ALA A 156 -13.15 -6.07 -4.08
C ALA A 156 -14.44 -5.28 -4.40
N ILE A 157 -14.69 -4.20 -3.67
CA ILE A 157 -15.86 -3.34 -3.88
C ILE A 157 -15.81 -2.64 -5.24
N ALA A 158 -14.64 -2.20 -5.69
CA ALA A 158 -14.50 -1.51 -6.97
C ALA A 158 -14.95 -2.38 -8.16
N GLY A 159 -14.61 -3.67 -8.16
CA GLY A 159 -15.09 -4.62 -9.17
C GLY A 159 -16.60 -4.75 -9.17
N LEU A 160 -17.21 -4.87 -7.99
CA LEU A 160 -18.68 -4.96 -7.84
C LEU A 160 -19.36 -3.65 -8.26
N LEU A 161 -18.86 -2.51 -7.78
CA LEU A 161 -19.41 -1.20 -8.15
C LEU A 161 -19.37 -0.99 -9.66
N ASN A 162 -18.22 -1.28 -10.29
CA ASN A 162 -18.09 -1.12 -11.74
C ASN A 162 -19.00 -2.08 -12.52
N HIS A 163 -19.18 -3.31 -12.02
CA HIS A 163 -20.05 -4.30 -12.67
C HIS A 163 -21.52 -3.90 -12.61
N PHE A 164 -22.03 -3.45 -11.45
CA PHE A 164 -23.44 -3.15 -11.25
C PHE A 164 -23.83 -1.73 -11.60
N LEU A 165 -22.96 -0.76 -11.35
CA LEU A 165 -23.27 0.67 -11.46
C LEU A 165 -22.51 1.37 -12.59
N GLY A 166 -21.48 0.72 -13.14
CA GLY A 166 -20.63 1.28 -14.18
C GLY A 166 -19.56 2.24 -13.65
N PHE A 167 -18.64 2.58 -14.54
CA PHE A 167 -17.42 3.32 -14.21
C PHE A 167 -17.70 4.72 -13.62
N SER A 168 -18.51 5.54 -14.30
CA SER A 168 -18.78 6.92 -13.87
C SER A 168 -19.51 6.98 -12.54
N THR A 169 -20.53 6.13 -12.31
CA THR A 169 -21.28 6.08 -11.04
C THR A 169 -20.35 5.66 -9.89
N SER A 170 -19.45 4.70 -10.13
CA SER A 170 -18.47 4.28 -9.13
C SER A 170 -17.52 5.41 -8.72
N LEU A 171 -17.13 6.26 -9.68
CA LEU A 171 -16.33 7.47 -9.39
C LEU A 171 -17.13 8.53 -8.62
N PHE A 172 -18.42 8.72 -8.92
CA PHE A 172 -19.28 9.60 -8.12
C PHE A 172 -19.39 9.16 -6.67
N ILE A 173 -19.48 7.85 -6.42
CA ILE A 173 -19.47 7.29 -5.05
C ILE A 173 -18.13 7.60 -4.37
N GLY A 174 -17.00 7.41 -5.08
CA GLY A 174 -15.68 7.77 -4.57
C GLY A 174 -15.55 9.27 -4.24
N ALA A 175 -16.03 10.13 -5.12
CA ALA A 175 -16.08 11.58 -4.86
C ALA A 175 -16.94 11.91 -3.62
N GLY A 176 -18.07 11.22 -3.45
CA GLY A 176 -18.93 11.31 -2.27
C GLY A 176 -18.21 10.91 -0.98
N PHE A 177 -17.44 9.83 -1.00
CA PHE A 177 -16.63 9.42 0.16
C PHE A 177 -15.58 10.46 0.53
N LEU A 178 -14.88 11.05 -0.45
CA LEU A 178 -13.93 12.15 -0.16
C LEU A 178 -14.64 13.41 0.35
N PHE A 179 -15.82 13.70 -0.14
CA PHE A 179 -16.62 14.79 0.41
C PHE A 179 -17.05 14.50 1.86
N LEU A 180 -17.42 13.27 2.20
CA LEU A 180 -17.65 12.86 3.59
C LEU A 180 -16.37 12.94 4.44
N ALA A 181 -15.20 12.62 3.86
CA ALA A 181 -13.92 12.82 4.52
C ALA A 181 -13.66 14.31 4.82
N PHE A 182 -13.91 15.20 3.86
CA PHE A 182 -13.86 16.64 4.05
C PHE A 182 -14.79 17.12 5.17
N VAL A 183 -16.05 16.68 5.16
CA VAL A 183 -17.04 17.03 6.19
C VAL A 183 -16.59 16.50 7.55
N SER A 184 -16.08 15.28 7.64
CA SER A 184 -15.61 14.70 8.90
C SER A 184 -14.48 15.53 9.51
N VAL A 185 -13.48 15.94 8.72
CA VAL A 185 -12.37 16.78 9.19
C VAL A 185 -12.86 18.18 9.62
N SER A 186 -13.94 18.69 9.02
CA SER A 186 -14.47 20.00 9.38
C SER A 186 -14.93 20.12 10.84
N PHE A 187 -15.23 19.01 11.50
CA PHE A 187 -15.56 18.96 12.93
C PHE A 187 -14.34 18.93 13.86
N LEU A 188 -13.11 18.79 13.30
CA LEU A 188 -11.91 18.88 14.12
C LEU A 188 -11.66 20.34 14.57
N PRO A 189 -11.06 20.55 15.75
CA PRO A 189 -10.54 21.86 16.12
C PRO A 189 -9.37 22.25 15.19
N ARG A 190 -8.96 23.52 15.24
CA ARG A 190 -7.73 23.95 14.57
C ARG A 190 -6.53 23.18 15.15
N LEU A 191 -5.74 22.57 14.26
CA LEU A 191 -4.60 21.74 14.62
C LEU A 191 -3.30 22.47 14.21
N LYS A 192 -2.96 23.47 15.03
CA LYS A 192 -1.72 24.23 14.83
C LYS A 192 -0.50 23.33 14.97
N PRO A 193 0.61 23.62 14.29
CA PRO A 193 1.88 22.94 14.50
C PRO A 193 2.25 22.88 16.00
N LEU A 194 2.82 21.75 16.44
CA LEU A 194 3.23 21.54 17.83
C LEU A 194 4.65 22.03 18.13
N GLU A 195 5.45 22.20 17.09
CA GLU A 195 6.84 22.66 17.16
C GLU A 195 6.95 24.07 16.57
N GLU A 196 8.02 24.79 16.92
CA GLU A 196 8.32 26.07 16.30
C GLU A 196 8.48 25.87 14.79
N LEU A 197 7.77 26.70 14.03
CA LEU A 197 7.80 26.65 12.57
C LEU A 197 9.23 26.90 12.09
N PRO A 198 9.75 26.14 11.09
CA PRO A 198 10.98 26.50 10.44
C PRO A 198 10.87 27.95 9.94
N LYS A 199 11.88 28.75 10.19
CA LYS A 199 11.87 30.20 9.90
C LYS A 199 11.66 30.48 8.41
N ASN A 200 12.11 29.55 7.57
CA ASN A 200 12.03 29.64 6.12
C ASN A 200 11.72 28.26 5.52
N PHE A 201 11.14 28.25 4.32
CA PHE A 201 10.90 27.05 3.53
C PHE A 201 12.18 26.23 3.24
N GLU A 202 13.32 26.92 3.02
CA GLU A 202 14.63 26.30 2.81
C GLU A 202 15.11 25.51 4.04
N GLU A 203 14.88 26.02 5.24
CA GLU A 203 15.18 25.34 6.50
C GLU A 203 14.34 24.06 6.66
N GLY A 204 13.05 24.13 6.36
CA GLY A 204 12.15 22.96 6.38
C GLY A 204 12.55 21.87 5.37
N LEU A 205 13.01 22.26 4.19
CA LEU A 205 13.59 21.35 3.20
C LEU A 205 14.92 20.74 3.69
N GLY A 206 15.80 21.56 4.24
CA GLY A 206 17.07 21.10 4.82
C GLY A 206 16.85 20.05 5.90
N ASP A 207 15.89 20.30 6.80
CA ASP A 207 15.50 19.37 7.86
C ASP A 207 14.93 18.07 7.31
N PHE A 208 14.08 18.14 6.29
CA PHE A 208 13.54 16.94 5.64
C PHE A 208 14.66 16.08 5.05
N PHE A 209 15.56 16.68 4.27
CA PHE A 209 16.68 15.93 3.67
C PHE A 209 17.67 15.42 4.72
N SER A 210 17.93 16.17 5.80
CA SER A 210 18.76 15.71 6.90
C SER A 210 18.19 14.49 7.59
N ARG A 211 16.88 14.49 7.86
CA ARG A 211 16.15 13.34 8.44
C ARG A 211 16.14 12.13 7.51
N LEU A 212 16.03 12.33 6.18
CA LEU A 212 16.19 11.26 5.18
C LEU A 212 17.58 10.64 5.22
N VAL A 213 18.62 11.49 5.21
CA VAL A 213 20.03 11.04 5.24
C VAL A 213 20.36 10.32 6.55
N GLU A 214 19.88 10.81 7.69
CA GLU A 214 20.04 10.14 8.98
C GLU A 214 19.36 8.76 9.01
N GLY A 215 18.13 8.68 8.52
CA GLY A 215 17.42 7.40 8.39
C GLY A 215 18.14 6.43 7.45
N TYR A 216 18.64 6.90 6.31
CA TYR A 216 19.44 6.10 5.38
C TYR A 216 20.75 5.62 5.99
N ARG A 217 21.46 6.50 6.73
CA ARG A 217 22.71 6.15 7.42
C ARG A 217 22.48 5.05 8.45
N LEU A 218 21.40 5.14 9.24
CA LEU A 218 21.03 4.11 10.21
C LEU A 218 20.70 2.77 9.51
N ILE A 219 19.97 2.80 8.40
CA ILE A 219 19.65 1.60 7.62
C ILE A 219 20.93 0.94 7.11
N LYS A 220 21.85 1.74 6.53
CA LYS A 220 23.10 1.25 5.92
C LYS A 220 24.07 0.70 6.98
N SER A 221 24.14 1.33 8.15
CA SER A 221 25.06 0.92 9.22
C SER A 221 24.60 -0.32 9.98
N ASN A 222 23.29 -0.64 9.96
CA ASN A 222 22.74 -1.73 10.76
C ASN A 222 22.15 -2.84 9.87
N ARG A 223 22.89 -3.94 9.71
CA ARG A 223 22.46 -5.09 8.90
C ARG A 223 21.15 -5.73 9.39
N MET A 224 20.85 -5.65 10.68
CA MET A 224 19.58 -6.16 11.23
C MET A 224 18.39 -5.35 10.79
N VAL A 225 18.57 -4.07 10.44
CA VAL A 225 17.55 -3.19 9.87
C VAL A 225 17.53 -3.33 8.34
N LEU A 226 18.69 -3.38 7.71
CA LEU A 226 18.84 -3.42 6.25
C LEU A 226 18.21 -4.68 5.64
N SER A 227 18.47 -5.88 6.22
CA SER A 227 18.02 -7.15 5.66
C SER A 227 16.48 -7.27 5.56
N PRO A 228 15.68 -7.09 6.62
CA PRO A 228 14.23 -7.13 6.50
C PRO A 228 13.67 -5.97 5.68
N LEU A 229 14.35 -4.82 5.62
CA LEU A 229 13.94 -3.70 4.80
C LEU A 229 14.10 -3.99 3.31
N ILE A 230 15.22 -4.59 2.88
CA ILE A 230 15.40 -5.06 1.48
C ILE A 230 14.33 -6.09 1.11
N LEU A 231 14.01 -7.02 2.02
CA LEU A 231 12.96 -7.99 1.78
C LEU A 231 11.59 -7.33 1.57
N LEU A 232 11.25 -6.36 2.43
CA LEU A 232 10.00 -5.60 2.30
C LEU A 232 9.96 -4.79 1.00
N LEU A 233 11.07 -4.19 0.58
CA LEU A 233 11.18 -3.49 -0.70
C LEU A 233 10.98 -4.45 -1.88
N GLY A 234 11.60 -5.64 -1.84
CA GLY A 234 11.41 -6.67 -2.86
C GLY A 234 9.96 -7.15 -2.95
N LEU A 235 9.29 -7.34 -1.82
CA LEU A 235 7.87 -7.67 -1.79
C LEU A 235 6.98 -6.55 -2.34
N GLN A 236 7.32 -5.30 -2.05
CA GLN A 236 6.60 -4.15 -2.60
C GLN A 236 6.73 -4.08 -4.13
N VAL A 237 7.93 -4.34 -4.66
CA VAL A 237 8.14 -4.46 -6.11
C VAL A 237 7.30 -5.60 -6.68
N CYS A 238 7.33 -6.77 -6.06
CA CYS A 238 6.55 -7.93 -6.48
C CYS A 238 5.04 -7.60 -6.52
N LEU A 239 4.51 -6.98 -5.45
CA LEU A 239 3.11 -6.56 -5.38
C LEU A 239 2.76 -5.57 -6.48
N ALA A 240 3.60 -4.54 -6.71
CA ALA A 240 3.37 -3.53 -7.73
C ALA A 240 3.36 -4.12 -9.15
N VAL A 241 4.32 -5.01 -9.45
CA VAL A 241 4.40 -5.72 -10.73
C VAL A 241 3.17 -6.60 -10.96
N ILE A 242 2.70 -7.32 -9.93
CA ILE A 242 1.48 -8.13 -10.03
C ILE A 242 0.27 -7.21 -10.25
N ALA A 243 0.15 -6.14 -9.47
CA ALA A 243 -1.01 -5.25 -9.48
C ALA A 243 -1.28 -4.62 -10.86
N VAL A 244 -0.25 -4.14 -11.56
CA VAL A 244 -0.41 -3.54 -12.89
C VAL A 244 -0.79 -4.57 -13.96
N ASN A 245 -0.47 -5.83 -13.74
CA ASN A 245 -0.75 -6.92 -14.67
C ASN A 245 -2.02 -7.72 -14.32
N VAL A 246 -2.72 -7.38 -13.22
CA VAL A 246 -3.96 -8.06 -12.80
C VAL A 246 -4.99 -8.17 -13.94
N PRO A 247 -5.28 -7.11 -14.74
CA PRO A 247 -6.24 -7.24 -15.83
C PRO A 247 -5.84 -8.33 -16.84
N LYS A 248 -4.56 -8.42 -17.23
CA LYS A 248 -4.04 -9.42 -18.14
C LYS A 248 -4.03 -10.83 -17.52
N ILE A 249 -3.72 -10.94 -16.22
CA ILE A 249 -3.82 -12.20 -15.48
C ILE A 249 -5.25 -12.74 -15.53
N VAL A 250 -6.23 -11.90 -15.31
CA VAL A 250 -7.65 -12.27 -15.38
C VAL A 250 -8.04 -12.80 -16.74
N GLN A 251 -7.62 -12.12 -17.79
CA GLN A 251 -7.97 -12.47 -19.16
C GLN A 251 -7.23 -13.73 -19.63
N ASP A 252 -5.89 -13.76 -19.51
CA ASP A 252 -5.02 -14.78 -20.14
C ASP A 252 -4.85 -16.05 -19.28
N VAL A 253 -5.01 -15.92 -17.94
CA VAL A 253 -4.81 -17.04 -17.01
C VAL A 253 -6.13 -17.60 -16.51
N LEU A 254 -7.05 -16.73 -16.06
CA LEU A 254 -8.33 -17.16 -15.50
C LEU A 254 -9.42 -17.32 -16.56
N GLY A 255 -9.30 -16.69 -17.73
CA GLY A 255 -10.34 -16.69 -18.77
C GLY A 255 -11.64 -16.02 -18.35
N LEU A 256 -11.59 -15.12 -17.35
CA LEU A 256 -12.74 -14.42 -16.81
C LEU A 256 -12.86 -13.02 -17.43
N SER A 257 -14.08 -12.47 -17.39
CA SER A 257 -14.23 -11.04 -17.69
C SER A 257 -13.47 -10.18 -16.69
N ALA A 258 -12.92 -9.06 -17.15
CA ALA A 258 -12.03 -8.22 -16.34
C ALA A 258 -12.67 -7.83 -14.99
N ASN A 259 -13.95 -7.42 -14.98
CA ASN A 259 -14.66 -7.02 -13.76
C ASN A 259 -14.78 -8.15 -12.73
N VAL A 260 -15.25 -9.32 -13.18
CA VAL A 260 -15.47 -10.49 -12.31
C VAL A 260 -14.14 -11.07 -11.85
N GLY A 261 -13.17 -11.20 -12.75
CA GLY A 261 -11.90 -11.81 -12.44
C GLY A 261 -11.03 -10.94 -11.53
N MET A 262 -11.07 -9.62 -11.68
CA MET A 262 -10.35 -8.72 -10.77
C MET A 262 -10.96 -8.75 -9.37
N ALA A 263 -12.30 -8.75 -9.26
CA ALA A 263 -12.99 -8.92 -7.97
C ALA A 263 -12.67 -10.28 -7.35
N PHE A 264 -12.62 -11.35 -8.16
CA PHE A 264 -12.25 -12.69 -7.73
C PHE A 264 -10.83 -12.74 -7.14
N ILE A 265 -9.83 -12.15 -7.84
CA ILE A 265 -8.44 -12.08 -7.34
C ILE A 265 -8.39 -11.29 -6.03
N ALA A 266 -9.00 -10.10 -5.98
CA ALA A 266 -8.98 -9.25 -4.81
C ALA A 266 -9.66 -9.91 -3.59
N PHE A 267 -10.80 -10.60 -3.81
CA PHE A 267 -11.51 -11.31 -2.76
C PHE A 267 -10.70 -12.51 -2.25
N SER A 268 -10.17 -13.33 -3.15
CA SER A 268 -9.37 -14.51 -2.77
C SER A 268 -8.11 -14.13 -2.02
N ALA A 269 -7.33 -13.18 -2.55
CA ALA A 269 -6.11 -12.68 -1.92
C ALA A 269 -6.41 -11.96 -0.60
N GLY A 270 -7.49 -11.17 -0.56
CA GLY A 270 -7.94 -10.45 0.63
C GLY A 270 -8.36 -11.37 1.76
N LEU A 271 -9.12 -12.43 1.47
CA LEU A 271 -9.46 -13.47 2.45
C LEU A 271 -8.20 -14.18 2.99
N GLY A 272 -7.27 -14.52 2.09
CA GLY A 272 -5.99 -15.10 2.48
C GLY A 272 -5.19 -14.18 3.38
N ALA A 273 -5.10 -12.90 3.02
CA ALA A 273 -4.42 -11.88 3.82
C ALA A 273 -5.07 -11.68 5.20
N GLY A 274 -6.39 -11.60 5.26
CA GLY A 274 -7.15 -11.44 6.50
C GLY A 274 -6.99 -12.63 7.44
N THR A 275 -7.14 -13.85 6.92
CA THR A 275 -6.91 -15.09 7.71
C THR A 275 -5.46 -15.20 8.17
N GLY A 276 -4.51 -14.83 7.29
CA GLY A 276 -3.09 -14.74 7.60
C GLY A 276 -2.82 -13.78 8.75
N ALA A 277 -3.36 -12.57 8.72
CA ALA A 277 -3.18 -11.58 9.77
C ALA A 277 -3.64 -12.07 11.14
N ILE A 278 -4.78 -12.77 11.21
CA ILE A 278 -5.32 -13.36 12.45
C ILE A 278 -4.41 -14.50 12.94
N LEU A 279 -4.04 -15.42 12.04
CA LEU A 279 -3.21 -16.58 12.36
C LEU A 279 -1.83 -16.15 12.88
N LEU A 280 -1.18 -15.23 12.14
CA LEU A 280 0.17 -14.76 12.46
C LEU A 280 0.24 -14.00 13.78
N SER A 281 -0.78 -13.20 14.08
CA SER A 281 -0.89 -12.52 15.37
C SER A 281 -0.92 -13.53 16.54
N LYS A 282 -1.59 -14.67 16.37
CA LYS A 282 -1.60 -15.75 17.36
C LYS A 282 -0.23 -16.44 17.45
N LEU A 283 0.40 -16.76 16.31
CA LEU A 283 1.70 -17.46 16.27
C LEU A 283 2.81 -16.58 16.90
N ILE A 284 2.82 -15.28 16.65
CA ILE A 284 3.77 -14.33 17.26
C ILE A 284 3.57 -14.28 18.79
N LYS A 285 2.31 -14.27 19.27
CA LYS A 285 2.01 -14.30 20.73
C LYS A 285 2.47 -15.59 21.40
N VAL A 286 2.41 -16.74 20.71
CA VAL A 286 2.89 -18.04 21.20
C VAL A 286 4.44 -18.14 21.16
N GLY A 287 5.12 -17.12 20.64
CA GLY A 287 6.58 -17.05 20.66
C GLY A 287 7.27 -17.68 19.44
N TRP A 288 6.57 -17.88 18.34
CA TRP A 288 7.21 -18.37 17.12
C TRP A 288 8.29 -17.41 16.63
N ARG A 289 9.44 -17.95 16.21
CA ARG A 289 10.57 -17.17 15.69
C ARG A 289 10.18 -16.46 14.39
N LYS A 290 10.16 -15.14 14.40
CA LYS A 290 9.77 -14.28 13.24
C LYS A 290 10.55 -14.63 11.98
N LYS A 291 11.87 -14.87 12.10
CA LYS A 291 12.72 -15.28 10.98
C LYS A 291 12.23 -16.57 10.31
N ARG A 292 11.92 -17.61 11.10
CA ARG A 292 11.39 -18.88 10.56
C ARG A 292 10.04 -18.67 9.87
N MET A 293 9.20 -17.80 10.40
CA MET A 293 7.93 -17.43 9.77
C MET A 293 8.17 -16.78 8.41
N ILE A 294 9.05 -15.76 8.36
CA ILE A 294 9.42 -15.06 7.11
C ILE A 294 9.90 -16.07 6.06
N ASP A 295 10.86 -16.94 6.40
CA ASP A 295 11.45 -17.88 5.46
C ASP A 295 10.44 -18.93 4.93
N ASN A 296 9.55 -19.42 5.80
CA ASN A 296 8.55 -20.41 5.40
C ASN A 296 7.46 -19.79 4.53
N PHE A 297 6.96 -18.59 4.89
CA PHE A 297 5.93 -17.92 4.11
C PHE A 297 6.47 -17.33 2.80
N LEU A 298 7.75 -16.94 2.74
CA LEU A 298 8.40 -16.54 1.51
C LEU A 298 8.52 -17.71 0.52
N LEU A 299 8.92 -18.88 1.01
CA LEU A 299 8.94 -20.10 0.19
C LEU A 299 7.53 -20.48 -0.28
N SER A 300 6.56 -20.46 0.65
CA SER A 300 5.16 -20.73 0.34
C SER A 300 4.62 -19.77 -0.74
N LEU A 301 4.92 -18.49 -0.63
CA LEU A 301 4.52 -17.48 -1.63
C LEU A 301 5.04 -17.84 -3.03
N GLY A 302 6.34 -18.11 -3.15
CA GLY A 302 6.94 -18.48 -4.42
C GLY A 302 6.37 -19.79 -5.00
N ILE A 303 6.15 -20.81 -4.17
CA ILE A 303 5.53 -22.07 -4.59
C ILE A 303 4.11 -21.85 -5.10
N PHE A 304 3.26 -21.10 -4.38
CA PHE A 304 1.89 -20.84 -4.81
C PHE A 304 1.84 -19.95 -6.06
N MET A 305 2.79 -19.04 -6.25
CA MET A 305 2.93 -18.29 -7.51
C MET A 305 3.22 -19.21 -8.68
N LEU A 306 4.13 -20.18 -8.54
CA LEU A 306 4.42 -21.17 -9.57
C LEU A 306 3.24 -22.10 -9.82
N LEU A 307 2.59 -22.61 -8.77
CA LEU A 307 1.41 -23.46 -8.88
C LEU A 307 0.24 -22.74 -9.58
N PHE A 308 0.06 -21.44 -9.35
CA PHE A 308 -1.00 -20.67 -10.01
C PHE A 308 -0.89 -20.69 -11.54
N ILE A 309 0.32 -20.74 -12.09
CA ILE A 309 0.52 -20.81 -13.53
C ILE A 309 -0.01 -22.11 -14.14
N PHE A 310 0.13 -23.22 -13.41
CA PHE A 310 -0.38 -24.52 -13.88
C PHE A 310 -1.91 -24.57 -13.94
N THR A 311 -2.61 -23.71 -13.19
CA THR A 311 -4.07 -23.60 -13.26
C THR A 311 -4.54 -22.99 -14.58
N SER A 312 -3.66 -22.24 -15.27
CA SER A 312 -3.98 -21.54 -16.51
C SER A 312 -4.10 -22.43 -17.76
N GLY A 313 -3.79 -23.72 -17.64
CA GLY A 313 -3.72 -24.63 -18.81
C GLY A 313 -5.03 -25.31 -19.17
N GLY A 314 -6.12 -25.07 -18.44
CA GLY A 314 -7.41 -25.77 -18.68
C GLY A 314 -7.38 -27.27 -18.33
N PHE A 315 -6.26 -27.80 -17.82
CA PHE A 315 -6.09 -29.23 -17.50
C PHE A 315 -7.06 -29.74 -16.42
N LEU A 316 -7.58 -28.83 -15.57
CA LEU A 316 -8.41 -29.15 -14.42
C LEU A 316 -9.92 -28.99 -14.70
N GLY A 317 -10.31 -28.58 -15.92
CA GLY A 317 -11.71 -28.37 -16.29
C GLY A 317 -12.43 -27.47 -15.29
N PRO A 318 -13.62 -27.87 -14.76
CA PRO A 318 -14.40 -27.07 -13.82
C PRO A 318 -13.69 -26.76 -12.50
N LEU A 319 -12.72 -27.60 -12.08
CA LEU A 319 -11.94 -27.41 -10.86
C LEU A 319 -10.93 -26.26 -10.97
N ASN A 320 -10.68 -25.77 -12.16
CA ASN A 320 -9.66 -24.73 -12.40
C ASN A 320 -9.92 -23.45 -11.58
N ILE A 321 -11.18 -22.99 -11.51
CA ILE A 321 -11.56 -21.79 -10.76
C ILE A 321 -11.34 -22.01 -9.25
N PHE A 322 -11.69 -23.19 -8.74
CA PHE A 322 -11.51 -23.52 -7.33
C PHE A 322 -10.04 -23.61 -6.93
N VAL A 323 -9.21 -24.25 -7.75
CA VAL A 323 -7.77 -24.35 -7.52
C VAL A 323 -7.10 -22.96 -7.64
N SER A 324 -7.54 -22.13 -8.60
CA SER A 324 -7.10 -20.73 -8.71
C SER A 324 -7.46 -19.93 -7.47
N PHE A 325 -8.67 -20.11 -6.94
CA PHE A 325 -9.08 -19.46 -5.68
C PHE A 325 -8.14 -19.85 -4.53
N LEU A 326 -7.89 -21.15 -4.34
CA LEU A 326 -7.02 -21.63 -3.27
C LEU A 326 -5.58 -21.14 -3.42
N THR A 327 -5.02 -21.17 -4.63
CA THR A 327 -3.65 -20.69 -4.86
C THR A 327 -3.52 -19.21 -4.57
N ILE A 328 -4.45 -18.36 -5.03
CA ILE A 328 -4.46 -16.92 -4.75
C ILE A 328 -4.69 -16.64 -3.26
N PHE A 329 -5.59 -17.40 -2.61
CA PHE A 329 -5.79 -17.32 -1.16
C PHE A 329 -4.49 -17.57 -0.38
N PHE A 330 -3.78 -18.66 -0.71
CA PHE A 330 -2.51 -18.97 -0.05
C PHE A 330 -1.38 -17.99 -0.42
N MET A 331 -1.41 -17.40 -1.62
CA MET A 331 -0.51 -16.29 -1.96
C MET A 331 -0.77 -15.08 -1.05
N GLY A 332 -2.01 -14.66 -0.87
CA GLY A 332 -2.38 -13.56 0.03
C GLY A 332 -1.99 -13.84 1.49
N LEU A 333 -2.27 -15.04 1.99
CA LEU A 333 -1.88 -15.48 3.32
C LEU A 333 -0.35 -15.46 3.50
N SER A 334 0.39 -15.98 2.52
CA SER A 334 1.84 -16.04 2.55
C SER A 334 2.48 -14.66 2.46
N PHE A 335 1.92 -13.76 1.66
CA PHE A 335 2.38 -12.39 1.53
C PHE A 335 2.32 -11.64 2.87
N ILE A 336 1.19 -11.72 3.56
CA ILE A 336 1.03 -11.16 4.91
C ILE A 336 1.91 -11.90 5.92
N GLY A 337 2.13 -13.21 5.69
CA GLY A 337 3.03 -14.08 6.45
C GLY A 337 4.48 -13.62 6.47
N VAL A 338 4.90 -12.87 5.46
CA VAL A 338 6.23 -12.25 5.41
C VAL A 338 6.17 -10.81 5.97
N ILE A 339 5.18 -10.01 5.56
CA ILE A 339 5.10 -8.59 5.91
C ILE A 339 4.97 -8.36 7.42
N ILE A 340 4.01 -9.03 8.07
CA ILE A 340 3.74 -8.77 9.50
C ILE A 340 4.96 -9.08 10.38
N PRO A 341 5.60 -10.27 10.30
CA PRO A 341 6.78 -10.54 11.11
C PRO A 341 7.97 -9.63 10.78
N ALA A 342 8.17 -9.27 9.50
CA ALA A 342 9.26 -8.39 9.08
C ALA A 342 9.07 -6.96 9.62
N GLN A 343 7.88 -6.38 9.50
CA GLN A 343 7.57 -5.05 10.04
C GLN A 343 7.62 -5.04 11.57
N THR A 344 7.09 -6.09 12.22
CA THR A 344 7.15 -6.21 13.68
C THR A 344 8.60 -6.27 14.17
N PHE A 345 9.44 -7.04 13.48
CA PHE A 345 10.87 -7.12 13.79
C PHE A 345 11.57 -5.75 13.67
N LEU A 346 11.31 -5.03 12.56
CA LEU A 346 11.85 -3.68 12.37
C LEU A 346 11.39 -2.72 13.48
N GLN A 347 10.09 -2.74 13.82
CA GLN A 347 9.55 -1.87 14.88
C GLN A 347 10.16 -2.15 16.25
N GLU A 348 10.51 -3.40 16.54
CA GLU A 348 11.16 -3.78 17.81
C GLU A 348 12.63 -3.38 17.85
N LYS A 349 13.35 -3.49 16.72
CA LYS A 349 14.79 -3.25 16.64
C LYS A 349 15.17 -1.79 16.42
N ILE A 350 14.28 -0.97 15.86
CA ILE A 350 14.53 0.44 15.62
C ILE A 350 14.18 1.24 16.87
N PRO A 351 15.10 2.07 17.42
CA PRO A 351 14.81 2.99 18.50
C PRO A 351 13.61 3.90 18.18
N GLY A 352 12.76 4.19 19.17
CA GLY A 352 11.49 4.90 18.97
C GLY A 352 11.60 6.21 18.19
N GLY A 353 12.65 7.02 18.46
CA GLY A 353 12.91 8.28 17.77
C GLY A 353 13.31 8.15 16.28
N PHE A 354 13.74 6.96 15.83
CA PHE A 354 14.16 6.73 14.45
C PHE A 354 13.14 5.98 13.60
N ARG A 355 12.07 5.43 14.22
CA ARG A 355 11.07 4.64 13.48
C ARG A 355 10.45 5.42 12.32
N GLY A 356 10.03 6.66 12.57
CA GLY A 356 9.46 7.52 11.53
C GLY A 356 10.43 7.76 10.37
N ARG A 357 11.70 8.01 10.67
CA ARG A 357 12.77 8.24 9.65
C ARG A 357 13.02 6.99 8.81
N VAL A 358 13.10 5.80 9.44
CA VAL A 358 13.34 4.53 8.72
C VAL A 358 12.14 4.14 7.87
N PHE A 359 10.91 4.22 8.40
CA PHE A 359 9.71 3.90 7.62
C PHE A 359 9.41 4.94 6.55
N GLY A 360 9.72 6.23 6.79
CA GLY A 360 9.65 7.26 5.75
C GLY A 360 10.61 6.98 4.58
N ASN A 361 11.87 6.62 4.89
CA ASN A 361 12.82 6.16 3.86
C ASN A 361 12.34 4.90 3.14
N TYR A 362 11.77 3.95 3.85
CA TYR A 362 11.20 2.74 3.25
C TYR A 362 10.15 3.07 2.19
N TRP A 363 9.16 3.90 2.51
CA TRP A 363 8.11 4.27 1.57
C TRP A 363 8.63 5.07 0.37
N PHE A 364 9.54 5.99 0.61
CA PHE A 364 10.19 6.77 -0.45
C PHE A 364 11.00 5.87 -1.39
N LEU A 365 11.84 4.99 -0.83
CA LEU A 365 12.61 4.02 -1.61
C LEU A 365 11.71 3.02 -2.34
N ALA A 366 10.64 2.55 -1.70
CA ALA A 366 9.67 1.64 -2.31
C ALA A 366 9.05 2.26 -3.56
N THR A 367 8.68 3.55 -3.50
CA THR A 367 8.14 4.27 -4.67
C THR A 367 9.15 4.32 -5.81
N ILE A 368 10.40 4.72 -5.53
CA ILE A 368 11.43 4.87 -6.57
C ILE A 368 11.81 3.52 -7.18
N ILE A 369 12.05 2.51 -6.34
CA ILE A 369 12.50 1.18 -6.78
C ILE A 369 11.44 0.47 -7.60
N THR A 370 10.15 0.73 -7.38
CA THR A 370 9.06 0.07 -8.14
C THR A 370 8.90 0.59 -9.57
N ILE A 371 9.36 1.79 -9.91
CA ILE A 371 9.13 2.41 -11.22
C ILE A 371 9.65 1.53 -12.36
N PHE A 372 10.95 1.22 -12.34
CA PHE A 372 11.56 0.44 -13.42
C PHE A 372 11.01 -0.99 -13.52
N PRO A 373 10.94 -1.79 -12.43
CA PRO A 373 10.36 -3.12 -12.51
C PRO A 373 8.92 -3.15 -13.03
N VAL A 374 8.10 -2.17 -12.66
CA VAL A 374 6.71 -2.07 -13.13
C VAL A 374 6.64 -1.82 -14.63
N LEU A 375 7.47 -0.91 -15.15
CA LEU A 375 7.55 -0.66 -16.61
C LEU A 375 8.04 -1.89 -17.39
N PHE A 376 9.13 -2.49 -16.92
CA PHE A 376 9.66 -3.71 -17.55
C PHE A 376 8.68 -4.87 -17.48
N ALA A 377 7.95 -5.01 -16.38
CA ALA A 377 6.95 -6.05 -16.21
C ALA A 377 5.80 -5.94 -17.20
N GLY A 378 5.31 -4.72 -17.45
CA GLY A 378 4.31 -4.48 -18.51
C GLY A 378 4.82 -4.90 -19.86
N THR A 379 6.04 -4.49 -20.24
CA THR A 379 6.68 -4.84 -21.51
C THR A 379 6.94 -6.35 -21.61
N ILE A 380 7.47 -6.99 -20.57
CA ILE A 380 7.71 -8.45 -20.55
C ILE A 380 6.39 -9.20 -20.70
N ALA A 381 5.33 -8.77 -20.00
CA ALA A 381 4.02 -9.39 -20.08
C ALA A 381 3.39 -9.29 -21.49
N GLU A 382 3.66 -8.21 -22.22
CA GLU A 382 3.18 -8.04 -23.60
C GLU A 382 3.99 -8.87 -24.61
N LEU A 383 5.32 -8.85 -24.51
CA LEU A 383 6.21 -9.51 -25.46
C LEU A 383 6.30 -11.03 -25.27
N PHE A 384 6.40 -11.47 -24.03
CA PHE A 384 6.68 -12.88 -23.69
C PHE A 384 5.51 -13.58 -22.99
N GLY A 385 4.44 -12.85 -22.72
CA GLY A 385 3.26 -13.36 -22.04
C GLY A 385 3.34 -13.34 -20.52
N ILE A 386 2.16 -13.23 -19.91
CA ILE A 386 2.02 -13.10 -18.45
C ILE A 386 2.49 -14.33 -17.67
N LYS A 387 2.40 -15.51 -18.26
CA LYS A 387 2.83 -16.78 -17.64
C LYS A 387 4.32 -16.79 -17.34
N LEU A 388 5.15 -16.40 -18.32
CA LEU A 388 6.61 -16.32 -18.16
C LEU A 388 6.98 -15.32 -17.08
N MET A 389 6.34 -14.16 -17.05
CA MET A 389 6.57 -13.15 -16.00
C MET A 389 6.30 -13.72 -14.60
N PHE A 390 5.17 -14.41 -14.41
CA PHE A 390 4.85 -15.04 -13.13
C PHE A 390 5.83 -16.15 -12.74
N MET A 391 6.27 -16.95 -13.72
CA MET A 391 7.32 -17.98 -13.51
C MET A 391 8.61 -17.35 -13.01
N LEU A 392 9.06 -16.27 -13.64
CA LEU A 392 10.27 -15.57 -13.25
C LEU A 392 10.17 -14.99 -11.84
N ILE A 393 9.05 -14.31 -11.51
CA ILE A 393 8.85 -13.74 -10.17
C ILE A 393 8.77 -14.86 -9.12
N GLY A 394 7.99 -15.90 -9.37
CA GLY A 394 7.87 -17.05 -8.46
C GLY A 394 9.21 -17.74 -8.23
N ALA A 395 10.01 -17.96 -9.27
CA ALA A 395 11.35 -18.53 -9.17
C ALA A 395 12.30 -17.63 -8.35
N ILE A 396 12.28 -16.30 -8.60
CA ILE A 396 13.07 -15.34 -7.85
C ILE A 396 12.68 -15.38 -6.36
N VAL A 397 11.38 -15.39 -6.04
CA VAL A 397 10.90 -15.45 -4.65
C VAL A 397 11.35 -16.74 -3.95
N VAL A 398 11.29 -17.90 -4.65
CA VAL A 398 11.81 -19.16 -4.14
C VAL A 398 13.31 -19.09 -3.89
N LEU A 399 14.09 -18.58 -4.85
CA LEU A 399 15.55 -18.40 -4.70
C LEU A 399 15.88 -17.48 -3.51
N VAL A 400 15.20 -16.34 -3.39
CA VAL A 400 15.38 -15.41 -2.26
C VAL A 400 15.08 -16.13 -0.93
N SER A 401 14.07 -17.01 -0.88
CA SER A 401 13.78 -17.80 0.32
C SER A 401 14.94 -18.74 0.70
N PHE A 402 15.56 -19.40 -0.26
CA PHE A 402 16.74 -20.26 -0.01
C PHE A 402 17.95 -19.45 0.46
N PHE A 403 18.22 -18.31 -0.19
CA PHE A 403 19.30 -17.40 0.25
C PHE A 403 19.03 -16.84 1.65
N SER A 404 17.79 -16.43 1.93
CA SER A 404 17.38 -15.94 3.25
C SER A 404 17.59 -16.98 4.34
N ARG A 405 17.29 -18.26 4.07
CA ARG A 405 17.55 -19.38 5.03
C ARG A 405 19.04 -19.57 5.29
N ARG A 406 19.86 -19.53 4.24
CA ARG A 406 21.29 -19.87 4.34
C ARG A 406 22.12 -18.73 4.95
N TRP A 407 21.81 -17.47 4.63
CA TRP A 407 22.59 -16.30 5.07
C TRP A 407 21.97 -15.56 6.27
N GLY A 408 20.68 -15.69 6.47
CA GLY A 408 19.98 -14.97 7.54
C GLY A 408 20.16 -15.58 8.94
N GLN A 409 20.67 -16.80 9.07
CA GLN A 409 20.94 -17.40 10.41
C GLN A 409 22.10 -16.69 11.11
N ASN A 410 23.14 -16.29 10.37
CA ASN A 410 24.32 -15.64 10.93
C ASN A 410 24.09 -14.18 11.37
N TYR A 411 23.01 -13.52 10.89
CA TYR A 411 22.76 -12.11 11.17
C TYR A 411 21.80 -11.84 12.33
N LEU A 412 21.06 -12.85 12.77
CA LEU A 412 20.08 -12.71 13.86
C LEU A 412 20.61 -13.25 15.21
N GLU A 413 21.72 -13.99 15.18
CA GLU A 413 22.41 -14.49 16.38
C GLU A 413 23.50 -13.55 16.90
N GLU A 414 24.11 -12.73 16.04
CA GLU A 414 25.12 -11.72 16.41
C GLU A 414 24.46 -10.35 16.60
N GLY A 415 24.10 -10.00 17.82
CA GLY A 415 23.82 -8.60 18.03
C GLY A 415 23.02 -8.23 19.23
N ALA A 416 23.62 -8.35 20.39
CA ALA A 416 23.44 -7.35 21.42
C ALA A 416 23.95 -6.01 20.86
N PHE A 417 23.15 -4.96 20.97
CA PHE A 417 23.56 -3.57 20.72
C PHE A 417 24.76 -3.28 21.60
N ASN A 418 25.98 -3.41 21.07
CA ASN A 418 27.18 -2.82 21.66
C ASN A 418 27.42 -1.48 20.99
N GLY A 419 27.08 -0.43 21.66
CA GLY A 419 27.59 0.92 21.46
C GLY A 419 26.79 1.82 20.50
N LEU A 420 25.87 2.56 21.04
CA LEU A 420 25.68 4.00 20.79
C LEU A 420 25.35 4.67 22.12
#